data_905516a063453b6aa30f48ba6a1f054c
#
_entry.id   905516a063453b6aa30f48ba6a1f054c
#
_cell.length_a   1.000
_cell.length_b   1.000
_cell.length_c   1.000
_cell.angle_alpha   90.00
_cell.angle_beta   90.00
_cell.angle_gamma   90.00
#
_symmetry.space_group_name_H-M   'P 1'
#
loop_
_entity.id
_entity.type
_entity.pdbx_description
1 polymer ?
#
loop_
_entity_poly.entity_id
_entity_poly.type
_entity_poly.pdbx_seq_one_letter_code
_entity_poly.pdbx_strand_id
1 'polypeptide(L)'
;GIGKNLQDHHEVPYVVAKKKGFGYFKQDKGIKKIINGLQYILFNSGPVTSNAAETCAFLNPVDLNDSKDPPIKLYCVQIMYTDRDTKDIKPSHGLTLTSCILNPKSRGDVKLKSSNPLDLPSINPNFLSDKEDLSLMVESVKFARDVVNSKPLSDIVINETLPGKDIKSQRELENYCKRTVKTNWHPV
;
A
#
# COMPACT_ATOMS: atom_id res chain seq x y z
N GLY A 1 -21.35 -17.26 -13.88
CA GLY A 1 -22.03 -17.97 -12.80
C GLY A 1 -21.58 -17.47 -11.44
N ILE A 2 -22.31 -17.80 -10.38
CA ILE A 2 -21.96 -17.43 -8.99
C ILE A 2 -20.55 -17.91 -8.65
N GLY A 3 -19.78 -17.05 -7.98
CA GLY A 3 -18.41 -17.32 -7.57
C GLY A 3 -17.35 -17.19 -8.67
N LYS A 4 -17.72 -16.79 -9.86
CA LYS A 4 -16.78 -16.42 -10.93
C LYS A 4 -16.62 -14.90 -11.00
N ASN A 5 -15.52 -14.46 -11.62
CA ASN A 5 -15.28 -13.04 -11.89
C ASN A 5 -15.04 -12.22 -10.58
N LEU A 6 -14.44 -12.83 -9.56
CA LEU A 6 -14.04 -12.11 -8.35
C LEU A 6 -13.07 -10.99 -8.72
N GLN A 7 -13.39 -9.79 -8.27
CA GLN A 7 -12.57 -8.59 -8.42
C GLN A 7 -12.39 -7.95 -7.04
N ASP A 8 -11.25 -7.37 -6.84
CA ASP A 8 -10.93 -6.66 -5.60
C ASP A 8 -9.85 -5.62 -5.88
N HIS A 9 -9.91 -4.49 -5.23
CA HIS A 9 -8.81 -3.56 -5.22
C HIS A 9 -7.61 -4.19 -4.52
N HIS A 10 -6.55 -4.42 -5.25
CA HIS A 10 -5.32 -4.97 -4.72
C HIS A 10 -4.19 -3.95 -4.76
N GLU A 11 -3.31 -4.07 -3.80
CA GLU A 11 -2.31 -3.06 -3.53
C GLU A 11 -0.93 -3.66 -3.27
N VAL A 12 0.09 -2.86 -3.55
CA VAL A 12 1.49 -3.16 -3.26
C VAL A 12 2.11 -1.99 -2.49
N PRO A 13 2.75 -2.23 -1.34
CA PRO A 13 3.38 -1.19 -0.55
C PRO A 13 4.78 -0.85 -1.10
N TYR A 14 5.17 0.40 -0.94
CA TYR A 14 6.53 0.91 -1.06
C TYR A 14 6.90 1.57 0.26
N VAL A 15 7.89 1.04 0.97
CA VAL A 15 8.18 1.43 2.36
C VAL A 15 9.57 2.05 2.48
N VAL A 16 9.63 3.20 3.13
CA VAL A 16 10.89 3.86 3.43
C VAL A 16 11.04 4.18 4.92
N ALA A 17 12.27 4.11 5.41
CA ALA A 17 12.64 4.68 6.69
C ALA A 17 12.96 6.16 6.54
N LYS A 18 12.61 6.96 7.56
CA LYS A 18 12.86 8.39 7.57
C LYS A 18 13.43 8.90 8.89
N LYS A 19 13.92 10.13 8.88
CA LYS A 19 14.49 10.80 10.04
C LYS A 19 13.50 10.84 11.20
N LYS A 20 14.01 10.79 12.43
CA LYS A 20 13.23 10.92 13.65
C LYS A 20 12.47 12.27 13.67
N GLY A 21 11.25 12.26 14.23
CA GLY A 21 10.43 13.45 14.35
C GLY A 21 9.34 13.59 13.28
N PHE A 22 9.39 12.79 12.21
CA PHE A 22 8.37 12.79 11.17
C PHE A 22 7.47 11.56 11.28
N GLY A 23 6.15 11.75 11.15
CA GLY A 23 5.12 10.70 11.14
C GLY A 23 4.74 10.19 12.53
N TYR A 24 3.97 9.11 12.54
CA TYR A 24 3.20 8.67 13.72
C TYR A 24 3.85 7.55 14.53
N PHE A 25 5.09 7.15 14.23
CA PHE A 25 5.76 6.08 14.97
C PHE A 25 5.83 6.37 16.47
N LYS A 26 5.27 5.45 17.29
CA LYS A 26 5.16 5.55 18.76
C LYS A 26 4.38 6.76 19.28
N GLN A 27 3.56 7.43 18.45
CA GLN A 27 2.67 8.48 18.94
C GLN A 27 1.51 7.93 19.81
N ASP A 28 1.23 6.64 19.69
CA ASP A 28 0.24 5.87 20.46
C ASP A 28 0.80 5.25 21.74
N LYS A 29 2.07 5.54 22.12
CA LYS A 29 2.76 4.90 23.24
C LYS A 29 3.13 5.90 24.35
N GLY A 30 3.11 5.38 25.60
CA GLY A 30 3.56 6.10 26.78
C GLY A 30 2.92 7.47 26.96
N ILE A 31 3.70 8.44 27.42
CA ILE A 31 3.21 9.81 27.68
C ILE A 31 2.69 10.51 26.42
N LYS A 32 3.19 10.18 25.24
CA LYS A 32 2.71 10.77 23.99
C LYS A 32 1.26 10.43 23.71
N LYS A 33 0.80 9.22 24.03
CA LYS A 33 -0.60 8.83 23.90
C LYS A 33 -1.51 9.75 24.71
N ILE A 34 -1.10 10.08 25.96
CA ILE A 34 -1.87 10.97 26.85
C ILE A 34 -1.88 12.40 26.29
N ILE A 35 -0.70 12.92 25.91
CA ILE A 35 -0.58 14.28 25.34
C ILE A 35 -1.43 14.42 24.08
N ASN A 36 -1.31 13.46 23.15
CA ASN A 36 -2.07 13.47 21.91
C ASN A 36 -3.58 13.36 22.14
N GLY A 37 -4.00 12.57 23.13
CA GLY A 37 -5.40 12.47 23.54
C GLY A 37 -5.93 13.77 24.11
N LEU A 38 -5.19 14.43 25.01
CA LEU A 38 -5.53 15.75 25.55
C LEU A 38 -5.57 16.82 24.47
N GLN A 39 -4.60 16.83 23.56
CA GLN A 39 -4.57 17.74 22.41
C GLN A 39 -5.83 17.59 21.55
N TYR A 40 -6.26 16.36 21.31
CA TYR A 40 -7.49 16.10 20.56
C TYR A 40 -8.73 16.61 21.28
N ILE A 41 -8.87 16.31 22.59
CA ILE A 41 -10.03 16.71 23.38
C ILE A 41 -10.14 18.24 23.51
N LEU A 42 -9.01 18.92 23.73
CA LEU A 42 -9.00 20.37 23.98
C LEU A 42 -8.99 21.22 22.70
N PHE A 43 -8.37 20.72 21.63
CA PHE A 43 -8.08 21.53 20.45
C PHE A 43 -8.54 20.89 19.12
N ASN A 44 -9.14 19.71 19.13
CA ASN A 44 -9.52 18.93 17.94
C ASN A 44 -8.37 18.84 16.91
N SER A 45 -7.15 18.62 17.40
CA SER A 45 -5.92 18.63 16.57
C SER A 45 -4.95 17.53 16.99
N GLY A 46 -3.88 17.35 16.19
CA GLY A 46 -2.82 16.41 16.46
C GLY A 46 -3.04 15.01 15.84
N PRO A 47 -2.17 14.04 16.16
CA PRO A 47 -2.16 12.73 15.50
C PRO A 47 -3.46 11.91 15.59
N VAL A 48 -4.29 12.19 16.61
CA VAL A 48 -5.57 11.47 16.81
C VAL A 48 -6.62 11.86 15.77
N THR A 49 -6.46 13.01 15.09
CA THR A 49 -7.36 13.43 14.00
C THR A 49 -7.07 12.74 12.67
N SER A 50 -5.92 12.04 12.58
CA SER A 50 -5.51 11.39 11.33
C SER A 50 -6.37 10.15 11.03
N ASN A 51 -6.74 9.99 9.78
CA ASN A 51 -7.33 8.76 9.24
C ASN A 51 -6.28 7.76 8.75
N ALA A 52 -5.00 8.01 9.02
CA ALA A 52 -3.80 7.29 8.60
C ALA A 52 -3.42 7.47 7.11
N ALA A 53 -4.36 7.61 6.18
CA ALA A 53 -4.11 7.81 4.75
C ALA A 53 -4.49 9.25 4.35
N GLU A 54 -3.73 10.23 4.83
CA GLU A 54 -4.06 11.67 4.73
C GLU A 54 -3.88 12.24 3.33
N THR A 55 -3.08 11.60 2.50
CA THR A 55 -2.81 12.06 1.13
C THR A 55 -2.96 10.93 0.14
N CYS A 56 -3.57 11.22 -1.00
CA CYS A 56 -3.63 10.30 -2.12
C CYS A 56 -3.55 11.07 -3.45
N ALA A 57 -3.13 10.36 -4.48
CA ALA A 57 -3.16 10.80 -5.86
C ALA A 57 -3.82 9.72 -6.72
N PHE A 58 -4.62 10.14 -7.67
CA PHE A 58 -5.14 9.31 -8.75
C PHE A 58 -4.36 9.66 -10.01
N LEU A 59 -3.69 8.69 -10.60
CA LEU A 59 -2.74 8.94 -11.68
C LEU A 59 -2.55 7.73 -12.60
N ASN A 60 -2.03 8.01 -13.78
CA ASN A 60 -1.46 7.02 -14.67
C ASN A 60 0.08 7.10 -14.57
N PRO A 61 0.78 6.10 -13.98
CA PRO A 61 2.23 6.18 -13.79
C PRO A 61 3.03 6.09 -15.11
N VAL A 62 2.38 5.67 -16.20
CA VAL A 62 2.99 5.58 -17.55
C VAL A 62 2.81 6.88 -18.31
N ASP A 63 1.68 7.56 -18.12
CA ASP A 63 1.38 8.86 -18.75
C ASP A 63 0.68 9.79 -17.75
N LEU A 64 1.43 10.67 -17.12
CA LEU A 64 0.91 11.61 -16.11
C LEU A 64 -0.04 12.68 -16.69
N ASN A 65 -0.10 12.84 -18.01
CA ASN A 65 -1.04 13.76 -18.67
C ASN A 65 -2.41 13.12 -18.91
N ASP A 66 -2.49 11.79 -18.86
CA ASP A 66 -3.75 11.06 -18.96
C ASP A 66 -4.45 11.01 -17.60
N SER A 67 -5.31 12.00 -17.37
CA SER A 67 -6.05 12.17 -16.12
C SER A 67 -7.53 11.77 -16.20
N LYS A 68 -8.01 11.32 -17.37
CA LYS A 68 -9.44 11.04 -17.57
C LYS A 68 -9.91 9.78 -16.84
N ASP A 69 -9.07 8.74 -16.81
CA ASP A 69 -9.38 7.47 -16.17
C ASP A 69 -8.12 6.91 -15.50
N PRO A 70 -7.72 7.48 -14.36
CA PRO A 70 -6.47 7.10 -13.72
C PRO A 70 -6.54 5.66 -13.23
N PRO A 71 -5.63 4.77 -13.68
CA PRO A 71 -5.69 3.36 -13.33
C PRO A 71 -5.16 3.06 -11.93
N ILE A 72 -4.45 4.02 -11.29
CA ILE A 72 -3.81 3.85 -9.99
C ILE A 72 -4.30 4.91 -9.00
N LYS A 73 -4.59 4.44 -7.78
CA LYS A 73 -4.60 5.26 -6.56
C LYS A 73 -3.30 5.04 -5.81
N LEU A 74 -2.50 6.10 -5.66
CA LEU A 74 -1.31 6.10 -4.81
C LEU A 74 -1.64 6.87 -3.54
N TYR A 75 -1.56 6.24 -2.37
CA TYR A 75 -1.81 6.91 -1.09
C TYR A 75 -0.64 6.73 -0.13
N CYS A 76 -0.50 7.69 0.78
CA CYS A 76 0.60 7.72 1.74
C CYS A 76 0.10 7.52 3.16
N VAL A 77 0.72 6.59 3.86
CA VAL A 77 0.53 6.36 5.30
C VAL A 77 1.81 6.75 6.02
N GLN A 78 1.70 7.59 7.04
CA GLN A 78 2.85 8.18 7.75
C GLN A 78 3.47 7.25 8.81
N ILE A 79 3.47 5.93 8.53
CA ILE A 79 4.14 4.89 9.30
C ILE A 79 4.82 3.91 8.34
N MET A 80 5.80 3.15 8.84
CA MET A 80 6.26 1.96 8.14
C MET A 80 5.18 0.88 8.30
N TYR A 81 4.51 0.54 7.21
CA TYR A 81 3.56 -0.56 7.22
C TYR A 81 4.33 -1.88 7.15
N THR A 82 4.29 -2.63 8.24
CA THR A 82 4.93 -3.94 8.35
C THR A 82 3.84 -4.96 8.62
N ASP A 83 3.69 -5.92 7.73
CA ASP A 83 2.76 -7.04 7.85
C ASP A 83 3.49 -8.39 7.99
N ARG A 84 2.79 -9.49 7.72
CA ARG A 84 3.35 -10.83 7.88
C ARG A 84 4.60 -11.08 7.04
N ASP A 85 4.69 -10.44 5.86
CA ASP A 85 5.78 -10.64 4.92
C ASP A 85 6.99 -9.75 5.22
N THR A 86 6.84 -8.87 6.21
CA THR A 86 7.86 -7.91 6.65
C THR A 86 8.34 -8.14 8.08
N LYS A 87 8.21 -9.37 8.59
CA LYS A 87 8.54 -9.73 9.99
C LYS A 87 9.96 -9.37 10.41
N ASP A 88 10.89 -9.39 9.48
CA ASP A 88 12.30 -9.07 9.73
C ASP A 88 12.60 -7.57 9.75
N ILE A 89 11.60 -6.74 9.38
CA ILE A 89 11.75 -5.29 9.38
C ILE A 89 11.35 -4.73 10.74
N LYS A 90 12.33 -4.17 11.45
CA LYS A 90 12.06 -3.48 12.72
C LYS A 90 11.31 -2.17 12.46
N PRO A 91 10.07 -2.01 13.01
CA PRO A 91 9.32 -0.77 12.87
C PRO A 91 10.12 0.43 13.38
N SER A 92 10.17 1.48 12.57
CA SER A 92 10.84 2.74 12.90
C SER A 92 10.07 3.94 12.36
N HIS A 93 10.65 5.13 12.46
CA HIS A 93 10.12 6.29 11.76
C HIS A 93 10.18 6.04 10.25
N GLY A 94 9.06 6.12 9.56
CA GLY A 94 8.99 5.87 8.14
C GLY A 94 7.66 6.33 7.55
N LEU A 95 7.51 6.07 6.27
CA LEU A 95 6.26 6.22 5.54
C LEU A 95 6.08 5.05 4.58
N THR A 96 4.86 4.80 4.21
CA THR A 96 4.49 3.83 3.20
C THR A 96 3.69 4.52 2.11
N LEU A 97 4.15 4.43 0.88
CA LEU A 97 3.35 4.72 -0.30
C LEU A 97 2.73 3.41 -0.77
N THR A 98 1.44 3.40 -0.97
CA THR A 98 0.75 2.19 -1.40
C THR A 98 0.08 2.44 -2.74
N SER A 99 0.46 1.62 -3.72
CA SER A 99 -0.14 1.63 -5.06
C SER A 99 -1.29 0.64 -5.12
N CYS A 100 -2.46 1.12 -5.51
CA CYS A 100 -3.69 0.32 -5.65
C CYS A 100 -4.21 0.44 -7.09
N ILE A 101 -4.44 -0.69 -7.77
CA ILE A 101 -5.08 -0.71 -9.09
C ILE A 101 -6.58 -0.51 -8.93
N LEU A 102 -7.14 0.45 -9.66
CA LEU A 102 -8.57 0.81 -9.57
C LEU A 102 -9.45 -0.07 -10.45
N ASN A 103 -9.01 -0.40 -11.66
CA ASN A 103 -9.75 -1.20 -12.62
C ASN A 103 -8.94 -2.44 -13.04
N PRO A 104 -8.75 -3.44 -12.14
CA PRO A 104 -7.94 -4.60 -12.45
C PRO A 104 -8.57 -5.45 -13.57
N LYS A 105 -7.73 -6.02 -14.44
CA LYS A 105 -8.12 -7.01 -15.45
C LYS A 105 -8.06 -8.44 -14.91
N SER A 106 -7.24 -8.68 -13.90
CA SER A 106 -7.13 -9.96 -13.20
C SER A 106 -8.49 -10.37 -12.62
N ARG A 107 -8.82 -11.67 -12.74
CA ARG A 107 -10.08 -12.23 -12.25
C ARG A 107 -9.81 -13.46 -11.39
N GLY A 108 -10.49 -13.49 -10.27
CA GLY A 108 -10.45 -14.62 -9.33
C GLY A 108 -11.76 -15.41 -9.29
N ASP A 109 -11.84 -16.30 -8.32
CA ASP A 109 -13.01 -17.13 -8.11
C ASP A 109 -13.26 -17.43 -6.62
N VAL A 110 -14.53 -17.76 -6.33
CA VAL A 110 -14.98 -18.29 -5.04
C VAL A 110 -15.71 -19.61 -5.31
N LYS A 111 -15.28 -20.68 -4.68
CA LYS A 111 -15.82 -22.04 -4.90
C LYS A 111 -16.19 -22.70 -3.60
N LEU A 112 -17.28 -23.47 -3.60
CA LEU A 112 -17.59 -24.37 -2.49
C LEU A 112 -16.53 -25.49 -2.44
N LYS A 113 -16.08 -25.84 -1.24
CA LYS A 113 -15.16 -26.96 -1.02
C LYS A 113 -15.90 -28.28 -0.87
N SER A 114 -17.14 -28.23 -0.37
CA SER A 114 -17.99 -29.39 -0.13
C SER A 114 -19.47 -29.00 -0.16
N SER A 115 -20.36 -29.96 0.07
CA SER A 115 -21.79 -29.72 0.26
C SER A 115 -22.14 -29.33 1.70
N ASN A 116 -21.21 -29.38 2.64
CA ASN A 116 -21.42 -28.94 4.02
C ASN A 116 -21.46 -27.40 4.10
N PRO A 117 -22.57 -26.78 4.52
CA PRO A 117 -22.71 -25.33 4.58
C PRO A 117 -21.81 -24.65 5.63
N LEU A 118 -21.22 -25.43 6.55
CA LEU A 118 -20.30 -24.92 7.56
C LEU A 118 -18.84 -24.84 7.07
N ASP A 119 -18.53 -25.44 5.93
CA ASP A 119 -17.21 -25.37 5.35
C ASP A 119 -17.00 -24.01 4.68
N LEU A 120 -15.91 -23.35 5.05
CA LEU A 120 -15.52 -22.09 4.42
C LEU A 120 -15.20 -22.30 2.93
N PRO A 121 -15.63 -21.40 2.04
CA PRO A 121 -15.34 -21.50 0.61
C PRO A 121 -13.84 -21.41 0.33
N SER A 122 -13.44 -21.92 -0.82
CA SER A 122 -12.15 -21.59 -1.42
C SER A 122 -12.24 -20.25 -2.10
N ILE A 123 -11.42 -19.28 -1.69
CA ILE A 123 -11.34 -17.94 -2.27
C ILE A 123 -9.99 -17.82 -2.93
N ASN A 124 -9.98 -17.56 -4.23
CA ASN A 124 -8.78 -17.31 -5.01
C ASN A 124 -8.89 -15.93 -5.69
N PRO A 125 -8.30 -14.87 -5.15
CA PRO A 125 -8.34 -13.54 -5.74
C PRO A 125 -7.61 -13.45 -7.07
N ASN A 126 -6.59 -14.30 -7.28
CA ASN A 126 -5.78 -14.37 -8.49
C ASN A 126 -5.15 -13.01 -8.89
N PHE A 127 -4.69 -12.25 -7.90
CA PHE A 127 -4.11 -10.92 -8.08
C PHE A 127 -2.92 -10.95 -9.04
N LEU A 128 -2.80 -9.90 -9.86
CA LEU A 128 -1.72 -9.71 -10.83
C LEU A 128 -1.53 -10.89 -11.81
N SER A 129 -2.59 -11.65 -12.07
CA SER A 129 -2.57 -12.74 -13.05
C SER A 129 -2.58 -12.21 -14.48
N ASP A 130 -3.16 -11.04 -14.70
CA ASP A 130 -3.08 -10.33 -15.96
C ASP A 130 -1.74 -9.60 -16.09
N LYS A 131 -1.15 -9.66 -17.29
CA LYS A 131 0.17 -9.06 -17.54
C LYS A 131 0.14 -7.53 -17.50
N GLU A 132 -0.97 -6.92 -17.90
CA GLU A 132 -1.11 -5.47 -17.87
C GLU A 132 -1.21 -4.96 -16.43
N ASP A 133 -1.97 -5.65 -15.56
CA ASP A 133 -2.04 -5.33 -14.14
C ASP A 133 -0.66 -5.42 -13.47
N LEU A 134 0.09 -6.49 -13.79
CA LEU A 134 1.44 -6.66 -13.25
C LEU A 134 2.39 -5.56 -13.73
N SER A 135 2.36 -5.24 -15.03
CA SER A 135 3.19 -4.17 -15.60
C SER A 135 2.84 -2.82 -14.98
N LEU A 136 1.56 -2.49 -14.89
CA LEU A 136 1.07 -1.26 -14.29
C LEU A 136 1.49 -1.13 -12.82
N MET A 137 1.41 -2.22 -12.05
CA MET A 137 1.83 -2.23 -10.66
C MET A 137 3.35 -1.99 -10.52
N VAL A 138 4.16 -2.57 -11.40
CA VAL A 138 5.61 -2.32 -11.43
C VAL A 138 5.93 -0.87 -11.73
N GLU A 139 5.27 -0.26 -12.72
CA GLU A 139 5.45 1.16 -13.03
C GLU A 139 5.01 2.06 -11.85
N SER A 140 3.95 1.68 -11.14
CA SER A 140 3.53 2.36 -9.91
C SER A 140 4.58 2.31 -8.80
N VAL A 141 5.25 1.18 -8.61
CA VAL A 141 6.34 1.06 -7.62
C VAL A 141 7.54 1.91 -8.02
N LYS A 142 7.88 1.97 -9.32
CA LYS A 142 8.92 2.87 -9.83
C LYS A 142 8.56 4.33 -9.59
N PHE A 143 7.32 4.71 -9.91
CA PHE A 143 6.80 6.05 -9.67
C PHE A 143 6.85 6.44 -8.18
N ALA A 144 6.44 5.55 -7.28
CA ALA A 144 6.55 5.77 -5.84
C ALA A 144 8.00 6.00 -5.39
N ARG A 145 8.96 5.28 -5.99
CA ARG A 145 10.39 5.48 -5.77
C ARG A 145 10.84 6.89 -6.22
N ASP A 146 10.39 7.35 -7.38
CA ASP A 146 10.72 8.68 -7.89
C ASP A 146 10.13 9.79 -7.02
N VAL A 147 8.89 9.63 -6.56
CA VAL A 147 8.25 10.55 -5.60
C VAL A 147 9.08 10.68 -4.32
N VAL A 148 9.51 9.57 -3.76
CA VAL A 148 10.30 9.56 -2.52
C VAL A 148 11.70 10.17 -2.70
N ASN A 149 12.29 9.99 -3.86
CA ASN A 149 13.60 10.54 -4.19
C ASN A 149 13.54 12.04 -4.62
N SER A 150 12.34 12.58 -4.78
CA SER A 150 12.13 13.98 -5.08
C SER A 150 11.99 14.84 -3.82
N LYS A 151 12.40 16.13 -3.92
CA LYS A 151 12.20 17.08 -2.82
C LYS A 151 10.72 17.41 -2.62
N PRO A 152 10.27 17.62 -1.38
CA PRO A 152 11.05 17.66 -0.13
C PRO A 152 11.25 16.28 0.54
N LEU A 153 10.67 15.17 0.03
CA LEU A 153 10.73 13.87 0.70
C LEU A 153 12.15 13.32 0.80
N SER A 154 12.96 13.49 -0.24
CA SER A 154 14.37 13.05 -0.25
C SER A 154 15.21 13.66 0.88
N ASP A 155 14.83 14.83 1.40
CA ASP A 155 15.55 15.49 2.50
C ASP A 155 15.32 14.79 3.86
N ILE A 156 14.24 14.01 4.00
CA ILE A 156 13.86 13.35 5.24
C ILE A 156 13.96 11.82 5.17
N VAL A 157 13.99 11.23 4.00
CA VAL A 157 14.14 9.78 3.81
C VAL A 157 15.59 9.37 4.07
N ILE A 158 15.77 8.23 4.75
CA ILE A 158 17.09 7.67 5.07
C ILE A 158 17.42 6.55 4.08
N ASN A 159 16.48 5.62 3.90
CA ASN A 159 16.65 4.49 2.99
C ASN A 159 15.32 3.91 2.55
N GLU A 160 15.33 3.30 1.39
CA GLU A 160 14.27 2.41 0.91
C GLU A 160 14.35 1.08 1.67
N THR A 161 13.23 0.69 2.26
CA THR A 161 13.12 -0.56 3.03
C THR A 161 12.46 -1.65 2.19
N LEU A 162 11.38 -1.31 1.47
CA LEU A 162 10.70 -2.20 0.54
C LEU A 162 10.40 -1.44 -0.77
N PRO A 163 10.64 -2.07 -1.90
CA PRO A 163 11.23 -3.40 -2.16
C PRO A 163 12.69 -3.57 -1.74
N GLY A 164 13.43 -2.50 -1.52
CA GLY A 164 14.84 -2.43 -1.26
C GLY A 164 15.60 -1.85 -2.46
N LYS A 165 16.57 -0.98 -2.17
CA LYS A 165 17.32 -0.20 -3.18
C LYS A 165 18.01 -1.05 -4.26
N ASP A 166 18.28 -2.32 -3.95
CA ASP A 166 18.98 -3.23 -4.85
C ASP A 166 18.03 -3.96 -5.82
N ILE A 167 16.73 -3.91 -5.56
CA ILE A 167 15.66 -4.46 -6.43
C ILE A 167 15.37 -3.44 -7.54
N LYS A 168 15.94 -3.65 -8.72
CA LYS A 168 15.86 -2.67 -9.83
C LYS A 168 15.38 -3.26 -11.16
N SER A 169 15.72 -4.52 -11.44
CA SER A 169 15.32 -5.13 -12.71
C SER A 169 13.81 -5.35 -12.76
N GLN A 170 13.26 -5.34 -13.97
CA GLN A 170 11.84 -5.59 -14.22
C GLN A 170 11.39 -6.88 -13.53
N ARG A 171 12.15 -7.97 -13.70
CA ARG A 171 11.85 -9.28 -13.14
C ARG A 171 11.84 -9.27 -11.61
N GLU A 172 12.78 -8.57 -10.98
CA GLU A 172 12.83 -8.46 -9.52
C GLU A 172 11.64 -7.68 -8.96
N LEU A 173 11.26 -6.57 -9.63
CA LEU A 173 10.08 -5.78 -9.26
C LEU A 173 8.78 -6.57 -9.47
N GLU A 174 8.65 -7.33 -10.56
CA GLU A 174 7.52 -8.23 -10.76
C GLU A 174 7.41 -9.28 -9.65
N ASN A 175 8.53 -9.90 -9.28
CA ASN A 175 8.58 -10.85 -8.17
C ASN A 175 8.22 -10.19 -6.83
N TYR A 176 8.67 -8.96 -6.60
CA TYR A 176 8.30 -8.18 -5.45
C TYR A 176 6.78 -7.93 -5.42
N CYS A 177 6.19 -7.43 -6.50
CA CYS A 177 4.76 -7.18 -6.60
C CYS A 177 3.95 -8.45 -6.34
N LYS A 178 4.28 -9.56 -7.01
CA LYS A 178 3.57 -10.85 -6.83
C LYS A 178 3.65 -11.40 -5.41
N ARG A 179 4.76 -11.16 -4.70
CA ARG A 179 4.95 -11.64 -3.32
C ARG A 179 4.21 -10.77 -2.31
N THR A 180 4.11 -9.46 -2.54
CA THR A 180 3.62 -8.50 -1.55
C THR A 180 2.23 -7.98 -1.84
N VAL A 181 1.65 -8.33 -2.99
CA VAL A 181 0.28 -7.93 -3.33
C VAL A 181 -0.72 -8.46 -2.32
N LYS A 182 -1.66 -7.63 -1.94
CA LYS A 182 -2.74 -7.95 -1.00
C LYS A 182 -4.00 -7.18 -1.33
N THR A 183 -5.11 -7.59 -0.72
CA THR A 183 -6.38 -6.88 -0.79
C THR A 183 -6.30 -5.53 -0.08
N ASN A 184 -7.02 -4.53 -0.60
CA ASN A 184 -7.30 -3.27 0.09
C ASN A 184 -8.64 -3.33 0.86
N TRP A 185 -9.19 -4.53 1.08
CA TRP A 185 -10.37 -4.83 1.91
C TRP A 185 -11.69 -4.23 1.42
N HIS A 186 -11.78 -3.84 0.17
CA HIS A 186 -13.02 -3.37 -0.43
C HIS A 186 -13.10 -3.74 -1.93
N PRO A 187 -14.32 -3.99 -2.43
CA PRO A 187 -14.53 -4.38 -3.81
C PRO A 187 -14.21 -3.25 -4.79
N VAL A 188 -14.06 -3.64 -6.06
CA VAL A 188 -13.92 -2.74 -7.21
C VAL A 188 -15.28 -2.11 -7.53
#